data_d86d00988e3ed61059e987e2497988ba
#
_entry.id   d86d00988e3ed61059e987e2497988ba
#
_cell.length_a   1.000
_cell.length_b   1.000
_cell.length_c   1.000
_cell.angle_alpha   90.00
_cell.angle_beta   90.00
_cell.angle_gamma   90.00
#
_symmetry.space_group_name_H-M   'P 1'
#
loop_
_entity.id
_entity.type
_entity.pdbx_description
1 polymer ?
#
loop_
_entity_poly.entity_id
_entity_poly.type
_entity_poly.pdbx_seq_one_letter_code
_entity_poly.pdbx_strand_id
1 'polypeptide(L)'
;GENFEKTVAVRKPVQKQATVSELKKSVPQRKPAKKKRKKFDPLVAAVLIMFIAVCVIIGVFIWMLRANAELQQLKKSVTETVQTAENKQLQETLEKIQAQATEISDNLNDYSWIGSEDQGKISYLKQLDDGSVQLMKVLIYPSMSKDGYYQEYYYWDDELFFAYIWADSHTLSTLKDGEQKVDRYYYDDGKLVRWIDEKNRCHDNETDNDEYKSRGEKYWNLAEEYKNQLNISTESNVES
;
A
#
# COMPACT_ATOMS: atom_id res chain seq x y z
N GLY A 1 -3.28 33.20 36.69
CA GLY A 1 -3.57 34.59 36.33
C GLY A 1 -3.74 34.71 34.85
N GLU A 2 -4.84 35.30 34.59
CA GLU A 2 -5.32 36.16 33.49
C GLU A 2 -5.74 35.54 32.14
N ASN A 3 -7.05 35.58 32.02
CA ASN A 3 -7.90 35.52 30.84
C ASN A 3 -7.66 36.71 29.91
N PHE A 4 -7.66 36.48 28.61
CA PHE A 4 -8.06 37.48 27.61
C PHE A 4 -8.97 36.86 26.54
N GLU A 5 -10.27 36.95 26.76
CA GLU A 5 -11.27 36.92 25.69
C GLU A 5 -11.14 38.20 24.84
N LYS A 6 -11.09 38.05 23.53
CA LYS A 6 -11.36 39.12 22.58
C LYS A 6 -12.51 38.74 21.65
N THR A 7 -13.67 39.24 22.01
CA THR A 7 -14.88 39.36 21.21
C THR A 7 -14.63 40.25 19.99
N VAL A 8 -14.86 39.73 18.79
CA VAL A 8 -14.89 40.55 17.56
C VAL A 8 -16.32 40.66 17.08
N ALA A 9 -16.79 41.90 17.10
CA ALA A 9 -18.15 42.31 16.71
C ALA A 9 -18.32 42.28 15.18
N VAL A 10 -19.41 41.63 14.76
CA VAL A 10 -19.91 41.59 13.39
C VAL A 10 -20.64 42.89 13.09
N ARG A 11 -20.19 43.70 12.15
CA ARG A 11 -20.95 44.85 11.62
C ARG A 11 -21.73 44.43 10.37
N LYS A 12 -23.06 44.57 10.42
CA LYS A 12 -23.97 44.50 9.26
C LYS A 12 -23.89 45.80 8.45
N PRO A 13 -23.92 45.78 7.12
CA PRO A 13 -24.11 47.02 6.35
C PRO A 13 -25.57 47.40 6.19
N VAL A 14 -25.83 48.66 6.41
CA VAL A 14 -27.13 49.35 6.33
C VAL A 14 -27.51 49.57 4.86
N GLN A 15 -28.72 49.14 4.49
CA GLN A 15 -29.40 49.46 3.25
C GLN A 15 -29.90 50.91 3.28
N LYS A 16 -29.47 51.75 2.33
CA LYS A 16 -30.09 53.05 2.07
C LYS A 16 -31.07 52.91 0.90
N GLN A 17 -32.34 53.06 1.22
CA GLN A 17 -33.40 53.32 0.24
C GLN A 17 -33.30 54.77 -0.20
N ALA A 18 -33.29 55.00 -1.50
CA ALA A 18 -33.47 56.32 -2.10
C ALA A 18 -34.82 56.39 -2.80
N THR A 19 -35.69 57.24 -2.35
CA THR A 19 -36.98 57.65 -2.90
C THR A 19 -36.76 58.47 -4.19
N VAL A 20 -37.46 58.11 -5.25
CA VAL A 20 -37.49 58.89 -6.52
C VAL A 20 -38.81 59.63 -6.56
N SER A 21 -38.68 60.94 -6.54
CA SER A 21 -39.81 61.86 -6.80
C SER A 21 -39.77 62.30 -8.27
N GLU A 22 -40.97 62.34 -8.83
CA GLU A 22 -41.36 62.69 -10.20
C GLU A 22 -40.72 63.99 -10.74
N LEU A 23 -40.39 63.93 -12.00
CA LEU A 23 -40.43 65.11 -12.88
C LEU A 23 -40.91 64.70 -14.29
N LYS A 24 -42.21 64.98 -14.56
CA LYS A 24 -42.80 64.94 -15.88
C LYS A 24 -42.24 66.11 -16.69
N LYS A 25 -41.56 65.83 -17.82
CA LYS A 25 -41.40 66.81 -18.94
C LYS A 25 -41.77 66.11 -20.23
N SER A 26 -42.81 66.67 -20.87
CA SER A 26 -43.31 66.37 -22.17
C SER A 26 -42.28 66.56 -23.28
N VAL A 27 -42.06 65.54 -24.09
CA VAL A 27 -41.26 65.61 -25.31
C VAL A 27 -42.14 65.19 -26.49
N PRO A 28 -42.09 65.92 -27.63
CA PRO A 28 -43.00 65.74 -28.74
C PRO A 28 -42.73 64.42 -29.49
N GLN A 29 -43.84 63.77 -29.88
CA GLN A 29 -43.86 62.56 -30.68
C GLN A 29 -43.22 62.78 -32.04
N ARG A 30 -42.04 62.23 -32.29
CA ARG A 30 -41.49 61.99 -33.64
C ARG A 30 -42.03 60.67 -34.16
N LYS A 31 -42.73 60.69 -35.29
CA LYS A 31 -43.18 59.51 -36.03
C LYS A 31 -42.03 58.58 -36.30
N PRO A 32 -42.16 57.28 -36.08
CA PRO A 32 -41.08 56.32 -36.32
C PRO A 32 -40.82 56.24 -37.84
N ALA A 33 -39.57 56.52 -38.22
CA ALA A 33 -39.12 56.28 -39.59
C ALA A 33 -39.13 54.76 -39.84
N LYS A 34 -39.86 54.31 -40.86
CA LYS A 34 -39.87 52.93 -41.30
C LYS A 34 -38.45 52.55 -41.75
N LYS A 35 -37.68 51.87 -40.88
CA LYS A 35 -36.42 51.22 -41.27
C LYS A 35 -36.74 50.16 -42.35
N LYS A 36 -36.30 50.41 -43.59
CA LYS A 36 -36.27 49.38 -44.63
C LYS A 36 -35.43 48.22 -44.15
N ARG A 37 -36.08 47.06 -43.81
CA ARG A 37 -35.39 45.81 -43.54
C ARG A 37 -34.61 45.46 -44.80
N LYS A 38 -33.30 45.51 -44.76
CA LYS A 38 -32.44 44.92 -45.80
C LYS A 38 -32.79 43.44 -45.84
N LYS A 39 -33.29 42.94 -46.98
CA LYS A 39 -33.44 41.52 -47.20
C LYS A 39 -32.06 40.90 -47.12
N PHE A 40 -31.82 40.11 -46.10
CA PHE A 40 -30.59 39.31 -45.98
C PHE A 40 -30.58 38.32 -47.14
N ASP A 41 -29.48 38.28 -47.86
CA ASP A 41 -29.27 37.34 -48.95
C ASP A 41 -29.25 35.91 -48.32
N PRO A 42 -30.11 35.00 -48.76
CA PRO A 42 -30.22 33.68 -48.18
C PRO A 42 -28.89 32.90 -48.22
N LEU A 43 -28.04 33.20 -49.19
CA LEU A 43 -26.71 32.61 -49.32
C LEU A 43 -25.76 33.08 -48.20
N VAL A 44 -25.82 34.35 -47.84
CA VAL A 44 -25.01 34.91 -46.72
C VAL A 44 -25.48 34.33 -45.37
N ALA A 45 -26.80 34.18 -45.20
CA ALA A 45 -27.36 33.54 -43.99
C ALA A 45 -26.92 32.08 -43.86
N ALA A 46 -26.92 31.30 -44.93
CA ALA A 46 -26.47 29.90 -44.94
C ALA A 46 -24.99 29.76 -44.58
N VAL A 47 -24.10 30.63 -45.12
CA VAL A 47 -22.67 30.62 -44.80
C VAL A 47 -22.45 30.97 -43.33
N LEU A 48 -23.20 31.92 -42.77
CA LEU A 48 -23.08 32.32 -41.38
C LEU A 48 -23.50 31.22 -40.40
N ILE A 49 -24.56 30.48 -40.75
CA ILE A 49 -24.99 29.30 -39.97
C ILE A 49 -23.95 28.19 -40.00
N MET A 50 -23.37 27.90 -41.18
CA MET A 50 -22.28 26.92 -41.30
C MET A 50 -21.07 27.31 -40.45
N PHE A 51 -20.70 28.59 -40.47
CA PHE A 51 -19.56 29.09 -39.65
C PHE A 51 -19.83 28.92 -38.16
N ILE A 52 -21.03 29.26 -37.69
CA ILE A 52 -21.42 29.05 -36.29
C ILE A 52 -21.39 27.56 -35.92
N ALA A 53 -21.87 26.68 -36.77
CA ALA A 53 -21.86 25.23 -36.52
C ALA A 53 -20.40 24.70 -36.37
N VAL A 54 -19.48 25.14 -37.23
CA VAL A 54 -18.06 24.78 -37.15
C VAL A 54 -17.45 25.31 -35.87
N CYS A 55 -17.72 26.53 -35.44
CA CYS A 55 -17.21 27.10 -34.19
C CYS A 55 -17.72 26.32 -32.97
N VAL A 56 -18.98 25.88 -32.98
CA VAL A 56 -19.54 25.04 -31.89
C VAL A 56 -18.84 23.67 -31.82
N ILE A 57 -18.62 23.02 -32.97
CA ILE A 57 -17.90 21.73 -33.00
C ILE A 57 -16.48 21.89 -32.46
N ILE A 58 -15.75 22.92 -32.88
CA ILE A 58 -14.40 23.19 -32.36
C ILE A 58 -14.44 23.47 -30.87
N GLY A 59 -15.39 24.24 -30.37
CA GLY A 59 -15.57 24.52 -28.95
C GLY A 59 -15.82 23.26 -28.12
N VAL A 60 -16.71 22.39 -28.59
CA VAL A 60 -16.98 21.08 -27.92
C VAL A 60 -15.74 20.19 -27.94
N PHE A 61 -15.00 20.17 -29.05
CA PHE A 61 -13.78 19.38 -29.16
C PHE A 61 -12.69 19.86 -28.19
N ILE A 62 -12.49 21.16 -28.10
CA ILE A 62 -11.52 21.76 -27.12
C ILE A 62 -11.96 21.48 -25.69
N TRP A 63 -13.26 21.58 -25.40
CA TRP A 63 -13.79 21.25 -24.07
C TRP A 63 -13.57 19.78 -23.72
N MET A 64 -13.80 18.86 -24.67
CA MET A 64 -13.58 17.43 -24.49
C MET A 64 -12.09 17.09 -24.25
N LEU A 65 -11.18 17.77 -24.95
CA LEU A 65 -9.73 17.60 -24.74
C LEU A 65 -9.31 18.08 -23.34
N ARG A 66 -9.84 19.21 -22.86
CA ARG A 66 -9.56 19.71 -21.51
C ARG A 66 -10.11 18.79 -20.42
N ALA A 67 -11.37 18.34 -20.57
CA ALA A 67 -11.97 17.40 -19.64
C ALA A 67 -11.17 16.09 -19.53
N ASN A 68 -10.68 15.56 -20.66
CA ASN A 68 -9.81 14.40 -20.67
C ASN A 68 -8.47 14.65 -19.99
N ALA A 69 -7.86 15.82 -20.18
CA ALA A 69 -6.59 16.17 -19.53
C ALA A 69 -6.75 16.29 -18.01
N GLU A 70 -7.82 16.91 -17.53
CA GLU A 70 -8.13 16.99 -16.08
C GLU A 70 -8.36 15.61 -15.47
N LEU A 71 -9.09 14.72 -16.20
CA LEU A 71 -9.33 13.35 -15.76
C LEU A 71 -8.02 12.53 -15.65
N GLN A 72 -7.09 12.72 -16.56
CA GLN A 72 -5.77 12.08 -16.53
C GLN A 72 -4.93 12.60 -15.36
N GLN A 73 -4.95 13.91 -15.09
CA GLN A 73 -4.26 14.48 -13.93
C GLN A 73 -4.83 13.96 -12.61
N LEU A 74 -6.18 13.87 -12.50
CA LEU A 74 -6.83 13.32 -11.31
C LEU A 74 -6.46 11.85 -11.09
N LYS A 75 -6.50 11.04 -12.16
CA LYS A 75 -6.07 9.63 -12.09
C LYS A 75 -4.63 9.51 -11.61
N LYS A 76 -3.71 10.30 -12.16
CA LYS A 76 -2.31 10.29 -11.77
C LYS A 76 -2.13 10.67 -10.29
N SER A 77 -2.77 11.74 -9.82
CA SER A 77 -2.65 12.18 -8.42
C SER A 77 -3.24 11.16 -7.44
N VAL A 78 -4.38 10.52 -7.78
CA VAL A 78 -4.97 9.44 -6.97
C VAL A 78 -4.03 8.24 -6.92
N THR A 79 -3.47 7.82 -8.05
CA THR A 79 -2.52 6.69 -8.11
C THR A 79 -1.27 6.97 -7.28
N GLU A 80 -0.68 8.16 -7.39
CA GLU A 80 0.49 8.56 -6.59
C GLU A 80 0.17 8.60 -5.09
N THR A 81 -1.02 9.06 -4.70
CA THR A 81 -1.45 9.09 -3.28
C THR A 81 -1.65 7.69 -2.73
N VAL A 82 -2.31 6.80 -3.48
CA VAL A 82 -2.53 5.39 -3.09
C VAL A 82 -1.19 4.67 -2.96
N GLN A 83 -0.31 4.79 -3.95
CA GLN A 83 1.00 4.15 -3.94
C GLN A 83 1.89 4.65 -2.78
N THR A 84 1.78 5.94 -2.41
CA THR A 84 2.49 6.48 -1.25
C THR A 84 1.95 5.91 0.06
N ALA A 85 0.63 5.74 0.19
CA ALA A 85 -0.01 5.16 1.36
C ALA A 85 0.34 3.66 1.52
N GLU A 86 0.30 2.88 0.43
CA GLU A 86 0.68 1.47 0.40
C GLU A 86 2.15 1.27 0.78
N ASN A 87 3.05 2.09 0.25
CA ASN A 87 4.47 2.05 0.59
C ASN A 87 4.72 2.37 2.07
N LYS A 88 3.98 3.34 2.64
CA LYS A 88 4.08 3.67 4.06
C LYS A 88 3.58 2.53 4.93
N GLN A 89 2.45 1.91 4.60
CA GLN A 89 1.91 0.77 5.32
C GLN A 89 2.87 -0.42 5.27
N LEU A 90 3.42 -0.74 4.10
CA LEU A 90 4.44 -1.78 3.96
C LEU A 90 5.65 -1.50 4.84
N GLN A 91 6.15 -0.26 4.87
CA GLN A 91 7.30 0.10 5.69
C GLN A 91 7.00 -0.09 7.19
N GLU A 92 5.84 0.34 7.68
CA GLU A 92 5.42 0.14 9.07
C GLU A 92 5.32 -1.36 9.43
N THR A 93 4.78 -2.18 8.51
CA THR A 93 4.72 -3.64 8.66
C THR A 93 6.12 -4.25 8.77
N LEU A 94 7.04 -3.85 7.89
CA LEU A 94 8.42 -4.37 7.89
C LEU A 94 9.19 -3.98 9.15
N GLU A 95 9.01 -2.78 9.65
CA GLU A 95 9.60 -2.32 10.91
C GLU A 95 9.09 -3.16 12.09
N LYS A 96 7.78 -3.47 12.13
CA LYS A 96 7.18 -4.36 13.13
C LYS A 96 7.79 -5.77 13.06
N ILE A 97 7.85 -6.37 11.86
CA ILE A 97 8.43 -7.69 11.63
C ILE A 97 9.89 -7.73 12.10
N GLN A 98 10.68 -6.73 11.75
CA GLN A 98 12.08 -6.66 12.13
C GLN A 98 12.24 -6.52 13.66
N ALA A 99 11.41 -5.71 14.31
CA ALA A 99 11.42 -5.56 15.77
C ALA A 99 11.09 -6.90 16.46
N GLN A 100 10.05 -7.61 16.01
CA GLN A 100 9.66 -8.92 16.54
C GLN A 100 10.74 -9.98 16.33
N ALA A 101 11.36 -10.05 15.14
CA ALA A 101 12.43 -11.01 14.87
C ALA A 101 13.66 -10.72 15.73
N THR A 102 13.99 -9.46 15.97
CA THR A 102 15.07 -9.04 16.86
C THR A 102 14.76 -9.42 18.32
N GLU A 103 13.53 -9.13 18.79
CA GLU A 103 13.09 -9.51 20.13
C GLU A 103 13.23 -11.01 20.38
N ILE A 104 12.80 -11.85 19.44
CA ILE A 104 12.94 -13.30 19.55
C ILE A 104 14.41 -13.71 19.59
N SER A 105 15.24 -13.13 18.72
CA SER A 105 16.66 -13.47 18.63
C SER A 105 17.44 -13.07 19.87
N ASP A 106 17.12 -11.94 20.47
CA ASP A 106 17.78 -11.42 21.70
C ASP A 106 17.39 -12.25 22.93
N ASN A 107 16.20 -12.84 22.95
CA ASN A 107 15.67 -13.62 24.08
C ASN A 107 15.77 -15.13 23.89
N LEU A 108 16.49 -15.65 22.89
CA LEU A 108 16.60 -17.09 22.63
C LEU A 108 17.09 -17.89 23.84
N ASN A 109 17.95 -17.32 24.68
CA ASN A 109 18.48 -17.98 25.89
C ASN A 109 17.42 -18.13 26.99
N ASP A 110 16.34 -17.36 26.94
CA ASP A 110 15.25 -17.41 27.92
C ASP A 110 14.14 -18.39 27.50
N TYR A 111 14.21 -18.92 26.29
CA TYR A 111 13.24 -19.88 25.78
C TYR A 111 13.68 -21.32 26.05
N SER A 112 12.72 -22.19 26.33
CA SER A 112 12.95 -23.62 26.28
C SER A 112 13.08 -24.08 24.83
N TRP A 113 13.73 -25.23 24.59
CA TRP A 113 13.86 -25.76 23.24
C TRP A 113 13.66 -27.27 23.19
N ILE A 114 13.23 -27.75 22.01
CA ILE A 114 13.07 -29.16 21.70
C ILE A 114 13.90 -29.45 20.44
N GLY A 115 14.61 -30.59 20.46
CA GLY A 115 15.45 -31.01 19.35
C GLY A 115 16.93 -30.69 19.56
N SER A 116 17.75 -30.98 18.55
CA SER A 116 19.21 -30.75 18.55
C SER A 116 19.70 -30.62 17.12
N GLU A 117 20.97 -30.16 16.97
CA GLU A 117 21.67 -30.11 15.69
C GLU A 117 21.77 -31.49 15.03
N ASP A 118 22.10 -32.53 15.80
CA ASP A 118 22.20 -33.91 15.31
C ASP A 118 20.86 -34.43 14.77
N GLN A 119 19.74 -33.95 15.31
CA GLN A 119 18.39 -34.25 14.81
C GLN A 119 17.99 -33.34 13.62
N GLY A 120 18.82 -32.38 13.29
CA GLY A 120 18.60 -31.44 12.19
C GLY A 120 17.55 -30.37 12.43
N LYS A 121 16.95 -30.30 13.65
CA LYS A 121 15.92 -29.32 14.00
C LYS A 121 15.99 -28.91 15.46
N ILE A 122 15.83 -27.60 15.71
CA ILE A 122 15.60 -27.05 17.05
C ILE A 122 14.38 -26.13 17.00
N SER A 123 13.43 -26.34 17.93
CA SER A 123 12.24 -25.51 18.11
C SER A 123 12.34 -24.76 19.43
N TYR A 124 12.27 -23.43 19.40
CA TYR A 124 12.32 -22.56 20.57
C TYR A 124 10.91 -22.19 21.02
N LEU A 125 10.64 -22.35 22.31
CA LEU A 125 9.32 -22.26 22.91
C LEU A 125 9.34 -21.27 24.07
N LYS A 126 8.39 -20.35 24.08
CA LYS A 126 8.17 -19.41 25.19
C LYS A 126 7.04 -19.94 26.08
N GLN A 127 7.28 -20.05 27.36
CA GLN A 127 6.22 -20.33 28.33
C GLN A 127 5.49 -19.01 28.64
N LEU A 128 4.15 -19.05 28.56
CA LEU A 128 3.28 -17.93 28.90
C LEU A 128 2.83 -17.98 30.37
N ASP A 129 2.33 -16.86 30.90
CA ASP A 129 1.92 -16.74 32.31
C ASP A 129 0.75 -17.68 32.69
N ASP A 130 -0.08 -18.08 31.72
CA ASP A 130 -1.18 -19.03 31.89
C ASP A 130 -0.73 -20.50 31.86
N GLY A 131 0.57 -20.74 31.68
CA GLY A 131 1.17 -22.06 31.58
C GLY A 131 1.17 -22.67 30.18
N SER A 132 0.56 -22.02 29.21
CA SER A 132 0.62 -22.43 27.80
C SER A 132 2.02 -22.17 27.22
N VAL A 133 2.28 -22.80 26.07
CA VAL A 133 3.57 -22.69 25.38
C VAL A 133 3.35 -22.17 23.96
N GLN A 134 4.12 -21.18 23.58
CA GLN A 134 4.08 -20.54 22.27
C GLN A 134 5.35 -20.88 21.48
N LEU A 135 5.20 -21.28 20.23
CA LEU A 135 6.33 -21.45 19.31
C LEU A 135 6.85 -20.07 18.87
N MET A 136 8.14 -19.83 19.06
CA MET A 136 8.78 -18.58 18.71
C MET A 136 9.69 -18.70 17.49
N LYS A 137 10.47 -19.78 17.40
CA LYS A 137 11.41 -20.00 16.32
C LYS A 137 11.63 -21.49 16.04
N VAL A 138 11.77 -21.84 14.77
CA VAL A 138 12.28 -23.14 14.34
C VAL A 138 13.55 -22.95 13.55
N LEU A 139 14.61 -23.63 13.92
CA LEU A 139 15.86 -23.73 13.18
C LEU A 139 15.97 -25.11 12.52
N ILE A 140 16.16 -25.15 11.23
CA ILE A 140 16.38 -26.37 10.42
C ILE A 140 17.81 -26.34 9.93
N TYR A 141 18.53 -27.44 10.19
CA TYR A 141 19.90 -27.63 9.73
C TYR A 141 19.92 -28.21 8.31
N PRO A 142 21.01 -28.03 7.54
CA PRO A 142 21.15 -28.53 6.19
C PRO A 142 20.92 -30.03 6.05
N SER A 143 21.23 -30.81 7.09
CA SER A 143 21.02 -32.27 7.14
C SER A 143 19.56 -32.69 7.02
N MET A 144 18.62 -31.85 7.48
CA MET A 144 17.16 -32.08 7.41
C MET A 144 16.50 -31.30 6.27
N SER A 145 17.09 -30.21 5.84
CA SER A 145 16.56 -29.34 4.80
C SER A 145 16.61 -30.00 3.43
N LYS A 146 15.50 -29.92 2.66
CA LYS A 146 15.41 -30.48 1.31
C LYS A 146 16.33 -29.79 0.28
N ASP A 147 16.69 -28.55 0.52
CA ASP A 147 17.55 -27.74 -0.34
C ASP A 147 19.00 -27.64 0.17
N GLY A 148 19.31 -28.24 1.33
CA GLY A 148 20.63 -28.23 1.93
C GLY A 148 21.02 -26.90 2.57
N TYR A 149 20.06 -26.00 2.79
CA TYR A 149 20.28 -24.72 3.44
C TYR A 149 19.86 -24.76 4.90
N TYR A 150 20.44 -23.87 5.72
CA TYR A 150 19.87 -23.50 6.99
C TYR A 150 18.56 -22.76 6.76
N GLN A 151 17.54 -23.07 7.57
CA GLN A 151 16.25 -22.40 7.48
C GLN A 151 15.82 -21.98 8.88
N GLU A 152 15.49 -20.73 9.06
CA GLU A 152 15.00 -20.17 10.30
C GLU A 152 13.61 -19.60 10.07
N TYR A 153 12.64 -20.06 10.86
CA TYR A 153 11.25 -19.64 10.80
C TYR A 153 10.87 -18.98 12.12
N TYR A 154 10.32 -17.79 12.07
CA TYR A 154 9.95 -16.99 13.23
C TYR A 154 8.44 -16.85 13.29
N TYR A 155 7.87 -17.11 14.47
CA TYR A 155 6.44 -17.13 14.71
C TYR A 155 6.06 -16.10 15.76
N TRP A 156 4.90 -15.48 15.60
CA TRP A 156 4.27 -14.62 16.59
C TRP A 156 2.79 -14.94 16.62
N ASP A 157 2.26 -15.23 17.81
CA ASP A 157 0.89 -15.72 18.00
C ASP A 157 0.56 -16.95 17.10
N ASP A 158 1.52 -17.89 17.05
CA ASP A 158 1.46 -19.13 16.23
C ASP A 158 1.42 -18.90 14.70
N GLU A 159 1.62 -17.70 14.24
CA GLU A 159 1.67 -17.35 12.80
C GLU A 159 3.09 -17.06 12.34
N LEU A 160 3.46 -17.61 11.18
CA LEU A 160 4.74 -17.29 10.53
C LEU A 160 4.74 -15.81 10.10
N PHE A 161 5.73 -15.04 10.51
CA PHE A 161 5.89 -13.66 10.07
C PHE A 161 7.23 -13.40 9.37
N PHE A 162 8.26 -14.24 9.61
CA PHE A 162 9.57 -14.07 9.01
C PHE A 162 10.26 -15.40 8.77
N ALA A 163 10.91 -15.56 7.60
CA ALA A 163 11.79 -16.69 7.32
C ALA A 163 13.15 -16.21 6.80
N TYR A 164 14.22 -16.80 7.31
CA TYR A 164 15.61 -16.52 6.96
C TYR A 164 16.25 -17.80 6.46
N ILE A 165 16.59 -17.83 5.18
CA ILE A 165 17.11 -19.02 4.50
C ILE A 165 18.54 -18.71 4.05
N TRP A 166 19.50 -19.50 4.50
CA TRP A 166 20.88 -19.19 4.22
C TRP A 166 21.77 -20.42 4.02
N ALA A 167 22.87 -20.23 3.30
CA ALA A 167 23.92 -21.21 3.12
C ALA A 167 25.28 -20.51 3.13
N ASP A 168 26.31 -21.22 3.59
CA ASP A 168 27.69 -20.79 3.61
C ASP A 168 28.58 -21.76 2.82
N SER A 169 29.89 -21.54 2.84
CA SER A 169 30.89 -22.40 2.18
C SER A 169 30.96 -23.80 2.76
N HIS A 170 30.47 -24.04 4.00
CA HIS A 170 30.44 -25.37 4.60
C HIS A 170 29.26 -26.20 4.07
N THR A 171 28.18 -25.52 3.68
CA THR A 171 26.97 -26.16 3.16
C THR A 171 26.93 -26.21 1.63
N LEU A 172 27.52 -25.25 0.95
CA LEU A 172 27.59 -25.18 -0.52
C LEU A 172 29.03 -25.05 -1.00
N SER A 173 29.56 -26.09 -1.58
CA SER A 173 30.91 -26.13 -2.15
C SER A 173 31.17 -25.12 -3.28
N THR A 174 30.13 -24.50 -3.82
CA THR A 174 30.21 -23.45 -4.83
C THR A 174 30.51 -22.07 -4.25
N LEU A 175 30.39 -21.91 -2.93
CA LEU A 175 30.69 -20.67 -2.24
C LEU A 175 32.14 -20.66 -1.76
N LYS A 176 32.78 -19.50 -1.85
CA LYS A 176 34.10 -19.29 -1.28
C LYS A 176 34.00 -19.11 0.24
N ASP A 177 35.14 -19.33 0.92
CA ASP A 177 35.21 -19.11 2.36
C ASP A 177 34.78 -17.68 2.74
N GLY A 178 33.86 -17.57 3.68
CA GLY A 178 33.25 -16.31 4.10
C GLY A 178 32.10 -15.78 3.21
N GLU A 179 31.81 -16.43 2.08
CA GLU A 179 30.61 -16.11 1.27
C GLU A 179 29.37 -16.77 1.88
N GLN A 180 28.27 -16.05 1.83
CA GLN A 180 26.94 -16.53 2.21
C GLN A 180 25.91 -16.19 1.16
N LYS A 181 24.96 -17.09 0.95
CA LYS A 181 23.70 -16.83 0.22
C LYS A 181 22.61 -16.71 1.22
N VAL A 182 21.80 -15.65 1.12
CA VAL A 182 20.76 -15.34 2.08
C VAL A 182 19.52 -14.86 1.35
N ASP A 183 18.41 -15.54 1.58
CA ASP A 183 17.06 -15.10 1.22
C ASP A 183 16.28 -14.76 2.48
N ARG A 184 15.47 -13.67 2.45
CA ARG A 184 14.62 -13.22 3.55
C ARG A 184 13.19 -13.06 3.08
N TYR A 185 12.26 -13.66 3.79
CA TYR A 185 10.83 -13.66 3.47
C TYR A 185 10.06 -13.02 4.61
N TYR A 186 9.29 -11.98 4.31
CA TYR A 186 8.50 -11.22 5.27
C TYR A 186 7.02 -11.47 4.98
N TYR A 187 6.28 -11.94 5.99
CA TYR A 187 4.87 -12.27 5.87
C TYR A 187 4.04 -11.37 6.78
N ASP A 188 2.86 -11.00 6.32
CA ASP A 188 1.86 -10.27 7.08
C ASP A 188 0.49 -10.85 6.77
N ASP A 189 -0.26 -11.25 7.80
CA ASP A 189 -1.57 -11.88 7.67
C ASP A 189 -1.56 -13.05 6.65
N GLY A 190 -0.60 -13.96 6.82
CA GLY A 190 -0.44 -15.15 5.98
C GLY A 190 0.02 -14.89 4.54
N LYS A 191 0.40 -13.68 4.19
CA LYS A 191 0.81 -13.31 2.83
C LYS A 191 2.26 -12.85 2.79
N LEU A 192 3.00 -13.29 1.78
CA LEU A 192 4.32 -12.74 1.50
C LEU A 192 4.17 -11.27 1.07
N VAL A 193 4.76 -10.34 1.84
CA VAL A 193 4.75 -8.89 1.55
C VAL A 193 6.09 -8.41 0.99
N ARG A 194 7.20 -9.08 1.35
CA ARG A 194 8.54 -8.83 0.81
C ARG A 194 9.36 -10.10 0.74
N TRP A 195 10.10 -10.26 -0.34
CA TRP A 195 11.22 -11.18 -0.45
C TRP A 195 12.48 -10.38 -0.79
N ILE A 196 13.56 -10.59 -0.03
CA ILE A 196 14.89 -10.07 -0.36
C ILE A 196 15.73 -11.27 -0.81
N ASP A 197 16.18 -11.27 -2.05
CA ASP A 197 16.90 -12.36 -2.65
C ASP A 197 18.40 -12.40 -2.26
N GLU A 198 19.10 -13.45 -2.66
CA GLU A 198 20.54 -13.65 -2.43
C GLU A 198 21.45 -12.54 -2.98
N LYS A 199 20.92 -11.68 -3.87
CA LYS A 199 21.60 -10.50 -4.44
C LYS A 199 21.18 -9.20 -3.74
N ASN A 200 20.47 -9.29 -2.62
CA ASN A 200 19.88 -8.17 -1.87
C ASN A 200 18.91 -7.31 -2.69
N ARG A 201 18.24 -7.89 -3.69
CA ARG A 201 17.15 -7.22 -4.41
C ARG A 201 15.85 -7.41 -3.64
N CYS A 202 15.11 -6.33 -3.48
CA CYS A 202 13.80 -6.35 -2.83
C CYS A 202 12.70 -6.59 -3.86
N HIS A 203 11.80 -7.52 -3.54
CA HIS A 203 10.60 -7.87 -4.28
C HIS A 203 9.41 -7.61 -3.36
N ASP A 204 8.68 -6.52 -3.61
CA ASP A 204 7.61 -6.05 -2.74
C ASP A 204 6.25 -6.27 -3.39
N ASN A 205 5.37 -7.07 -2.73
CA ASN A 205 4.00 -7.34 -3.19
C ASN A 205 3.90 -7.73 -4.68
N GLU A 206 4.92 -8.45 -5.19
CA GLU A 206 5.00 -8.86 -6.61
C GLU A 206 4.02 -10.00 -6.92
N THR A 207 2.72 -9.77 -6.69
CA THR A 207 1.68 -10.79 -6.82
C THR A 207 1.49 -11.33 -8.25
N ASP A 208 2.03 -10.67 -9.26
CA ASP A 208 2.03 -11.13 -10.65
C ASP A 208 3.31 -11.91 -11.03
N ASN A 209 4.30 -11.99 -10.14
CA ASN A 209 5.54 -12.71 -10.32
C ASN A 209 5.41 -14.16 -9.82
N ASP A 210 5.48 -15.13 -10.72
CA ASP A 210 5.31 -16.55 -10.39
C ASP A 210 6.44 -17.08 -9.49
N GLU A 211 7.68 -16.58 -9.64
CA GLU A 211 8.80 -16.94 -8.76
C GLU A 211 8.54 -16.44 -7.34
N TYR A 212 8.09 -15.19 -7.19
CA TYR A 212 7.74 -14.61 -5.89
C TYR A 212 6.67 -15.44 -5.17
N LYS A 213 5.58 -15.77 -5.86
CA LYS A 213 4.51 -16.63 -5.32
C LYS A 213 5.02 -17.99 -4.90
N SER A 214 5.70 -18.69 -5.82
CA SER A 214 6.18 -20.06 -5.60
C SER A 214 7.15 -20.13 -4.42
N ARG A 215 8.05 -19.14 -4.27
CA ARG A 215 8.97 -19.07 -3.14
C ARG A 215 8.25 -18.77 -1.84
N GLY A 216 7.31 -17.82 -1.85
CA GLY A 216 6.49 -17.49 -0.69
C GLY A 216 5.71 -18.70 -0.18
N GLU A 217 4.99 -19.37 -1.06
CA GLU A 217 4.21 -20.59 -0.74
C GLU A 217 5.12 -21.74 -0.25
N LYS A 218 6.29 -21.94 -0.89
CA LYS A 218 7.22 -22.98 -0.47
C LYS A 218 7.61 -22.83 1.00
N TYR A 219 8.09 -21.66 1.40
CA TYR A 219 8.60 -21.48 2.76
C TYR A 219 7.49 -21.33 3.79
N TRP A 220 6.34 -20.82 3.40
CA TRP A 220 5.14 -20.87 4.23
C TRP A 220 4.73 -22.30 4.55
N ASN A 221 4.60 -23.15 3.53
CA ASN A 221 4.19 -24.55 3.71
C ASN A 221 5.21 -25.36 4.52
N LEU A 222 6.51 -25.11 4.34
CA LEU A 222 7.55 -25.73 5.17
C LEU A 222 7.45 -25.30 6.64
N ALA A 223 7.22 -24.03 6.89
CA ALA A 223 7.03 -23.51 8.24
C ALA A 223 5.83 -24.15 8.95
N GLU A 224 4.69 -24.27 8.25
CA GLU A 224 3.52 -24.97 8.77
C GLU A 224 3.77 -26.48 8.99
N GLU A 225 4.49 -27.14 8.10
CA GLU A 225 4.89 -28.54 8.26
C GLU A 225 5.71 -28.72 9.55
N TYR A 226 6.72 -27.88 9.79
CA TYR A 226 7.58 -27.98 10.97
C TYR A 226 6.84 -27.63 12.27
N LYS A 227 5.90 -26.70 12.25
CA LYS A 227 5.03 -26.36 13.38
C LYS A 227 4.11 -27.55 13.74
N ASN A 228 3.48 -28.16 12.75
CA ASN A 228 2.56 -29.29 12.94
C ASN A 228 3.27 -30.54 13.48
N GLN A 229 4.52 -30.80 13.09
CA GLN A 229 5.34 -31.87 13.64
C GLN A 229 5.61 -31.70 15.14
N LEU A 230 5.65 -30.47 15.65
CA LEU A 230 5.82 -30.20 17.08
C LEU A 230 4.57 -30.63 17.86
N ASN A 231 3.38 -30.29 17.35
CA ASN A 231 2.11 -30.62 18.01
C ASN A 231 1.91 -32.14 18.19
N ILE A 232 2.27 -32.94 17.18
CA ILE A 232 2.20 -34.40 17.25
C ILE A 232 3.17 -34.95 18.31
N SER A 233 4.35 -34.35 18.44
CA SER A 233 5.37 -34.80 19.40
C SER A 233 4.97 -34.51 20.87
N THR A 234 4.22 -33.46 21.13
CA THR A 234 3.76 -33.08 22.46
C THR A 234 2.60 -33.95 22.92
N GLU A 235 1.69 -34.37 22.04
CA GLU A 235 0.59 -35.27 22.36
C GLU A 235 1.07 -36.71 22.68
N SER A 236 2.09 -37.19 21.96
CA SER A 236 2.63 -38.57 22.18
C SER A 236 3.39 -38.72 23.50
N ASN A 237 3.86 -37.66 24.12
CA ASN A 237 4.59 -37.70 25.40
C ASN A 237 3.67 -37.60 26.64
N VAL A 238 2.37 -37.37 26.47
CA VAL A 238 1.39 -37.28 27.56
C VAL A 238 0.76 -38.66 27.86
N GLU A 239 0.86 -39.64 26.95
CA GLU A 239 0.31 -40.98 27.11
C GLU A 239 1.31 -42.05 27.66
N SER A 240 2.49 -41.66 28.08
CA SER A 240 3.50 -42.55 28.66
C SER A 240 3.84 -42.17 30.10
#